data_b2627dbfed80ebf11552434539481172
#
_entry.id   b2627dbfed80ebf11552434539481172
#
_cell.length_a   1.000
_cell.length_b   1.000
_cell.length_c   1.000
_cell.angle_alpha   90.00
_cell.angle_beta   90.00
_cell.angle_gamma   90.00
#
_symmetry.space_group_name_H-M   'P 1'
#
loop_
_entity.id
_entity.type
_entity.pdbx_description
1 polymer ?
#
loop_
_entity_poly.entity_id
_entity_poly.type
_entity_poly.pdbx_seq_one_letter_code
_entity_poly.pdbx_strand_id
1 'polypeptide(L)'
;MACIVGVIYLNILVRKGKLERADVEIESGSVSVDTFQDKGEVPISESIDRLSIQMALVLGVYLLSYLVISGIGKLTAGLGNEISNTISTLLWGFNFIVGSAIALLLRAVLKALRKNKLMTRQYQNNYLLSRISGFAFDLMIIAGIGSIRISDLRGLWLPFILMSVSGMVITLIYLQWICKKNYPNYYYEGLLSMYGMMTGTISSGVLLLREVDPMFKSPAANNLITGSGTAIVFGAPMLALIAIAPISAEMTWLTLGLLVIYTALLILFMLKAGKKKRG
;
A
#
# COMPACT_ATOMS: atom_id res chain seq x y z
N MET A 1 -9.31 -11.36 7.83
CA MET A 1 -9.39 -12.25 6.63
C MET A 1 -8.01 -12.64 6.14
N ALA A 2 -7.09 -11.70 5.87
CA ALA A 2 -5.74 -11.98 5.38
C ALA A 2 -5.00 -13.04 6.20
N CYS A 3 -4.88 -12.85 7.52
CA CYS A 3 -4.16 -13.78 8.38
C CYS A 3 -4.84 -15.15 8.49
N ILE A 4 -6.17 -15.19 8.65
CA ILE A 4 -6.90 -16.46 8.83
C ILE A 4 -6.77 -17.33 7.58
N VAL A 5 -7.12 -16.79 6.41
CA VAL A 5 -7.09 -17.57 5.17
C VAL A 5 -5.67 -17.78 4.67
N GLY A 6 -4.78 -16.79 4.85
CA GLY A 6 -3.36 -16.94 4.55
C GLY A 6 -2.71 -18.08 5.33
N VAL A 7 -2.96 -18.17 6.65
CA VAL A 7 -2.45 -19.24 7.49
C VAL A 7 -3.09 -20.59 7.15
N ILE A 8 -4.40 -20.64 6.89
CA ILE A 8 -5.09 -21.88 6.45
C ILE A 8 -4.46 -22.36 5.14
N TYR A 9 -4.29 -21.47 4.17
CA TYR A 9 -3.70 -21.81 2.87
C TYR A 9 -2.25 -22.27 3.01
N LEU A 10 -1.45 -21.60 3.83
CA LEU A 10 -0.10 -22.01 4.17
C LEU A 10 -0.07 -23.43 4.77
N ASN A 11 -0.92 -23.70 5.76
CA ASN A 11 -1.01 -25.03 6.36
C ASN A 11 -1.40 -26.12 5.35
N ILE A 12 -2.27 -25.80 4.38
CA ILE A 12 -2.61 -26.72 3.29
C ILE A 12 -1.38 -27.01 2.41
N LEU A 13 -0.58 -25.98 2.10
CA LEU A 13 0.63 -26.15 1.29
C LEU A 13 1.67 -27.01 2.00
N VAL A 14 1.90 -26.77 3.29
CA VAL A 14 2.82 -27.56 4.13
C VAL A 14 2.34 -29.02 4.20
N ARG A 15 1.06 -29.28 4.48
CA ARG A 15 0.50 -30.65 4.51
C ARG A 15 0.61 -31.39 3.18
N LYS A 16 0.58 -30.64 2.05
CA LYS A 16 0.78 -31.22 0.71
C LYS A 16 2.23 -31.39 0.32
N GLY A 17 3.20 -31.13 1.22
CA GLY A 17 4.63 -31.23 0.95
C GLY A 17 5.15 -30.24 -0.11
N LYS A 18 4.41 -29.17 -0.39
CA LYS A 18 4.79 -28.16 -1.37
C LYS A 18 5.61 -27.03 -0.78
N LEU A 19 5.66 -26.95 0.54
CA LEU A 19 6.35 -25.91 1.29
C LEU A 19 6.83 -26.50 2.62
N GLU A 20 8.08 -26.25 2.97
CA GLU A 20 8.61 -26.52 4.31
C GLU A 20 8.45 -25.25 5.15
N ARG A 21 7.98 -25.40 6.39
CA ARG A 21 8.07 -24.30 7.35
C ARG A 21 9.55 -24.09 7.65
N ALA A 22 9.96 -22.83 7.60
CA ALA A 22 11.29 -22.50 8.08
C ALA A 22 11.33 -22.68 9.59
N ASP A 23 11.90 -23.79 10.07
CA ASP A 23 12.28 -23.98 11.46
C ASP A 23 13.46 -23.04 11.75
N VAL A 24 13.15 -21.80 12.05
CA VAL A 24 14.13 -20.89 12.61
C VAL A 24 13.92 -20.92 14.12
N GLU A 25 14.84 -21.51 14.84
CA GLU A 25 15.09 -21.12 16.20
C GLU A 25 15.27 -19.59 16.17
N ILE A 26 14.33 -18.88 16.77
CA ILE A 26 14.42 -17.44 16.95
C ILE A 26 15.57 -17.22 17.91
N GLU A 27 16.79 -17.21 17.39
CA GLU A 27 17.91 -16.62 18.12
C GLU A 27 17.45 -15.20 18.45
N SER A 28 17.30 -14.99 19.74
CA SER A 28 16.80 -13.79 20.39
C SER A 28 17.19 -12.52 19.62
N GLY A 29 16.24 -11.97 18.97
CA GLY A 29 15.99 -10.61 18.51
C GLY A 29 17.09 -9.55 18.49
N SER A 30 18.30 -9.85 18.13
CA SER A 30 19.30 -8.83 17.78
C SER A 30 19.14 -8.47 16.32
N VAL A 31 18.25 -7.52 16.06
CA VAL A 31 18.24 -6.85 14.76
C VAL A 31 19.57 -6.10 14.65
N SER A 32 20.41 -6.46 13.68
CA SER A 32 21.71 -5.82 13.49
C SER A 32 21.53 -4.32 13.24
N VAL A 33 22.45 -3.52 13.76
CA VAL A 33 22.44 -2.04 13.60
C VAL A 33 22.36 -1.64 12.15
N ASP A 34 22.91 -2.44 11.23
CA ASP A 34 22.88 -2.25 9.77
C ASP A 34 21.47 -2.28 9.18
N THR A 35 20.49 -2.88 9.87
CA THR A 35 19.09 -2.88 9.44
C THR A 35 18.39 -1.55 9.73
N PHE A 36 18.91 -0.76 10.66
CA PHE A 36 18.32 0.51 11.11
C PHE A 36 18.98 1.75 10.53
N GLN A 37 20.11 1.58 9.84
CA GLN A 37 20.93 2.72 9.40
C GLN A 37 21.35 2.61 7.95
N ASP A 38 20.89 3.56 7.11
CA ASP A 38 21.37 3.71 5.74
C ASP A 38 22.70 4.46 5.71
N LYS A 39 23.56 4.16 4.70
CA LYS A 39 24.83 4.87 4.53
C LYS A 39 24.61 6.38 4.32
N GLY A 40 25.22 7.20 5.19
CA GLY A 40 25.14 8.66 5.18
C GLY A 40 23.93 9.22 5.93
N GLU A 41 23.29 8.43 6.76
CA GLU A 41 22.23 8.86 7.67
C GLU A 41 22.81 9.64 8.87
N VAL A 42 21.94 10.45 9.51
CA VAL A 42 22.29 11.22 10.72
C VAL A 42 22.77 10.27 11.83
N PRO A 43 23.96 10.49 12.42
CA PRO A 43 24.47 9.64 13.50
C PRO A 43 23.54 9.60 14.71
N ILE A 44 23.55 8.48 15.45
CA ILE A 44 22.74 8.30 16.66
C ILE A 44 23.15 9.31 17.76
N SER A 45 24.38 9.76 17.73
CA SER A 45 24.97 10.68 18.71
C SER A 45 24.59 12.15 18.50
N GLU A 46 23.83 12.50 17.47
CA GLU A 46 23.39 13.89 17.28
C GLU A 46 22.17 14.20 18.17
N SER A 47 22.08 15.46 18.63
CA SER A 47 21.04 15.95 19.54
C SER A 47 19.63 15.96 18.95
N ILE A 48 19.46 15.71 17.64
CA ILE A 48 18.17 15.69 16.97
C ILE A 48 17.70 14.24 16.89
N ASP A 49 16.55 13.96 17.52
CA ASP A 49 15.90 12.64 17.43
C ASP A 49 15.45 12.31 16.02
N ARG A 50 15.90 11.16 15.50
CA ARG A 50 15.56 10.67 14.17
C ARG A 50 14.06 10.50 13.95
N LEU A 51 13.33 10.08 14.98
CA LEU A 51 11.87 9.93 14.89
C LEU A 51 11.19 11.28 14.71
N SER A 52 11.66 12.30 15.43
CA SER A 52 11.14 13.68 15.33
C SER A 52 11.32 14.24 13.92
N ILE A 53 12.45 13.97 13.27
CA ILE A 53 12.66 14.36 11.86
C ILE A 53 11.62 13.69 10.94
N GLN A 54 11.39 12.38 11.10
CA GLN A 54 10.42 11.68 10.28
C GLN A 54 9.00 12.18 10.53
N MET A 55 8.63 12.44 11.78
CA MET A 55 7.34 13.03 12.13
C MET A 55 7.18 14.43 11.52
N ALA A 56 8.21 15.26 11.59
CA ALA A 56 8.20 16.58 10.96
C ALA A 56 8.03 16.52 9.44
N LEU A 57 8.68 15.56 8.77
CA LEU A 57 8.49 15.31 7.33
C LEU A 57 7.06 14.89 7.01
N VAL A 58 6.48 13.97 7.78
CA VAL A 58 5.09 13.52 7.58
C VAL A 58 4.10 14.65 7.79
N LEU A 59 4.24 15.39 8.91
CA LEU A 59 3.37 16.53 9.22
C LEU A 59 3.55 17.68 8.21
N GLY A 60 4.77 17.91 7.72
CA GLY A 60 5.06 18.87 6.67
C GLY A 60 4.38 18.52 5.35
N VAL A 61 4.41 17.26 4.95
CA VAL A 61 3.65 16.77 3.76
C VAL A 61 2.15 16.95 3.96
N TYR A 62 1.64 16.64 5.15
CA TYR A 62 0.22 16.82 5.46
C TYR A 62 -0.19 18.30 5.37
N LEU A 63 0.60 19.20 5.97
CA LEU A 63 0.38 20.64 5.89
C LEU A 63 0.41 21.15 4.44
N LEU A 64 1.38 20.73 3.65
CA LEU A 64 1.46 21.09 2.23
C LEU A 64 0.25 20.58 1.45
N SER A 65 -0.21 19.37 1.74
CA SER A 65 -1.41 18.80 1.12
C SER A 65 -2.65 19.62 1.45
N TYR A 66 -2.79 20.01 2.71
CA TYR A 66 -3.88 20.89 3.16
C TYR A 66 -3.85 22.24 2.44
N LEU A 67 -2.68 22.86 2.36
CA LEU A 67 -2.53 24.17 1.69
C LEU A 67 -2.84 24.09 0.19
N VAL A 68 -2.39 23.02 -0.49
CA VAL A 68 -2.66 22.80 -1.91
C VAL A 68 -4.16 22.60 -2.14
N ILE A 69 -4.82 21.74 -1.38
CA ILE A 69 -6.26 21.48 -1.52
C ILE A 69 -7.06 22.74 -1.23
N SER A 70 -6.75 23.46 -0.14
CA SER A 70 -7.38 24.73 0.20
C SER A 70 -7.16 25.81 -0.88
N GLY A 71 -5.95 25.86 -1.44
CA GLY A 71 -5.62 26.77 -2.54
C GLY A 71 -6.44 26.49 -3.80
N ILE A 72 -6.52 25.22 -4.21
CA ILE A 72 -7.36 24.81 -5.35
C ILE A 72 -8.83 25.12 -5.08
N GLY A 73 -9.34 24.84 -3.88
CA GLY A 73 -10.71 25.17 -3.50
C GLY A 73 -11.02 26.67 -3.62
N LYS A 74 -10.09 27.57 -3.22
CA LYS A 74 -10.24 28.99 -3.39
C LYS A 74 -10.21 29.44 -4.85
N LEU A 75 -9.34 28.83 -5.66
CA LEU A 75 -9.25 29.12 -7.10
C LEU A 75 -10.51 28.67 -7.86
N THR A 76 -11.11 27.54 -7.46
CA THR A 76 -12.32 27.03 -8.10
C THR A 76 -13.60 27.73 -7.64
N ALA A 77 -13.55 28.49 -6.56
CA ALA A 77 -14.72 29.26 -6.06
C ALA A 77 -15.33 30.22 -7.10
N GLY A 78 -14.52 30.67 -8.08
CA GLY A 78 -14.98 31.51 -9.20
C GLY A 78 -15.68 30.76 -10.34
N LEU A 79 -15.69 29.42 -10.35
CA LEU A 79 -16.22 28.60 -11.46
C LEU A 79 -17.72 28.25 -11.32
N GLY A 80 -18.40 28.77 -10.30
CA GLY A 80 -19.77 28.43 -9.96
C GLY A 80 -19.88 27.46 -8.78
N ASN A 81 -20.93 27.65 -8.00
CA ASN A 81 -21.08 26.96 -6.70
C ASN A 81 -21.14 25.42 -6.82
N GLU A 82 -21.82 24.89 -7.82
CA GLU A 82 -21.96 23.44 -7.99
C GLU A 82 -20.63 22.77 -8.38
N ILE A 83 -19.90 23.36 -9.33
CA ILE A 83 -18.61 22.85 -9.80
C ILE A 83 -17.57 22.96 -8.67
N SER A 84 -17.54 24.09 -7.98
CA SER A 84 -16.63 24.31 -6.86
C SER A 84 -16.86 23.33 -5.72
N ASN A 85 -18.12 23.08 -5.34
CA ASN A 85 -18.47 22.13 -4.30
C ASN A 85 -18.11 20.69 -4.69
N THR A 86 -18.35 20.32 -5.94
CA THR A 86 -17.99 18.97 -6.44
C THR A 86 -16.47 18.76 -6.40
N ILE A 87 -15.70 19.72 -6.94
CA ILE A 87 -14.23 19.64 -6.93
C ILE A 87 -13.71 19.61 -5.48
N SER A 88 -14.21 20.46 -4.61
CA SER A 88 -13.82 20.50 -3.20
C SER A 88 -14.11 19.18 -2.50
N THR A 89 -15.29 18.62 -2.66
CA THR A 89 -15.68 17.33 -2.07
C THR A 89 -14.78 16.19 -2.56
N LEU A 90 -14.48 16.16 -3.85
CA LEU A 90 -13.57 15.16 -4.42
C LEU A 90 -12.14 15.32 -3.88
N LEU A 91 -11.59 16.53 -3.86
CA LEU A 91 -10.23 16.77 -3.36
C LEU A 91 -10.09 16.44 -1.88
N TRP A 92 -11.07 16.81 -1.05
CA TRP A 92 -11.05 16.45 0.37
C TRP A 92 -11.29 14.96 0.61
N GLY A 93 -12.15 14.31 -0.16
CA GLY A 93 -12.38 12.87 -0.10
C GLY A 93 -11.15 12.06 -0.52
N PHE A 94 -10.37 12.56 -1.48
CA PHE A 94 -9.15 11.92 -1.98
C PHE A 94 -7.86 12.65 -1.57
N ASN A 95 -7.86 13.31 -0.42
CA ASN A 95 -6.71 14.06 0.08
C ASN A 95 -5.42 13.20 0.17
N PHE A 96 -5.56 11.90 0.41
CA PHE A 96 -4.45 10.95 0.44
C PHE A 96 -3.73 10.83 -0.92
N ILE A 97 -4.44 11.02 -2.04
CA ILE A 97 -3.82 11.02 -3.38
C ILE A 97 -2.93 12.26 -3.53
N VAL A 98 -3.44 13.43 -3.15
CA VAL A 98 -2.68 14.68 -3.16
C VAL A 98 -1.47 14.58 -2.23
N GLY A 99 -1.67 14.04 -1.02
CA GLY A 99 -0.60 13.79 -0.05
C GLY A 99 0.48 12.86 -0.60
N SER A 100 0.09 11.79 -1.27
CA SER A 100 1.01 10.84 -1.90
C SER A 100 1.80 11.49 -3.03
N ALA A 101 1.17 12.31 -3.87
CA ALA A 101 1.85 13.05 -4.94
C ALA A 101 2.87 14.04 -4.36
N ILE A 102 2.50 14.79 -3.31
CA ILE A 102 3.41 15.72 -2.63
C ILE A 102 4.57 14.98 -1.97
N ALA A 103 4.32 13.84 -1.33
CA ALA A 103 5.38 13.01 -0.74
C ALA A 103 6.39 12.52 -1.80
N LEU A 104 5.89 12.08 -2.98
CA LEU A 104 6.74 11.68 -4.10
C LEU A 104 7.55 12.85 -4.65
N LEU A 105 6.95 14.03 -4.80
CA LEU A 105 7.63 15.26 -5.21
C LEU A 105 8.71 15.66 -4.20
N LEU A 106 8.39 15.67 -2.90
CA LEU A 106 9.35 15.95 -1.84
C LEU A 106 10.54 14.99 -1.89
N ARG A 107 10.26 13.69 -2.04
CA ARG A 107 11.32 12.68 -2.20
C ARG A 107 12.21 12.96 -3.43
N ALA A 108 11.60 13.33 -4.55
CA ALA A 108 12.34 13.68 -5.77
C ALA A 108 13.22 14.93 -5.57
N VAL A 109 12.67 15.97 -4.92
CA VAL A 109 13.41 17.20 -4.57
C VAL A 109 14.60 16.91 -3.64
N LEU A 110 14.38 16.18 -2.56
CA LEU A 110 15.44 15.79 -1.62
C LEU A 110 16.56 14.98 -2.32
N LYS A 111 16.17 14.06 -3.22
CA LYS A 111 17.12 13.30 -4.02
C LYS A 111 17.91 14.20 -4.98
N ALA A 112 17.27 15.19 -5.61
CA ALA A 112 17.91 16.14 -6.49
C ALA A 112 18.90 17.07 -5.74
N LEU A 113 18.49 17.59 -4.56
CA LEU A 113 19.34 18.39 -3.68
C LEU A 113 20.59 17.62 -3.24
N ARG A 114 20.44 16.34 -2.93
CA ARG A 114 21.57 15.47 -2.57
C ARG A 114 22.49 15.23 -3.78
N LYS A 115 21.92 15.00 -4.98
CA LYS A 115 22.71 14.81 -6.21
C LYS A 115 23.54 16.05 -6.54
N ASN A 116 23.01 17.24 -6.30
CA ASN A 116 23.68 18.52 -6.54
C ASN A 116 24.60 18.94 -5.38
N LYS A 117 24.88 18.07 -4.40
CA LYS A 117 25.72 18.33 -3.21
C LYS A 117 25.26 19.52 -2.34
N LEU A 118 24.03 20.01 -2.54
CA LEU A 118 23.42 21.04 -1.68
C LEU A 118 23.01 20.46 -0.32
N MET A 119 22.90 19.15 -0.23
CA MET A 119 22.52 18.41 0.96
C MET A 119 23.50 17.24 1.15
N THR A 120 24.23 17.24 2.24
CA THR A 120 25.27 16.23 2.52
C THR A 120 24.73 15.00 3.23
N ARG A 121 23.62 15.15 3.99
CA ARG A 121 23.05 14.10 4.84
C ARG A 121 21.72 13.57 4.30
N GLN A 122 21.43 12.31 4.63
CA GLN A 122 20.15 11.68 4.36
C GLN A 122 19.25 11.80 5.60
N TYR A 123 18.22 12.65 5.50
CA TYR A 123 17.26 12.86 6.60
C TYR A 123 16.12 11.84 6.57
N GLN A 124 15.84 11.23 5.42
CA GLN A 124 14.81 10.21 5.29
C GLN A 124 15.34 8.85 5.77
N ASN A 125 14.67 8.29 6.77
CA ASN A 125 14.87 6.92 7.21
C ASN A 125 13.65 6.09 6.78
N ASN A 126 13.83 5.21 5.80
CA ASN A 126 12.75 4.38 5.25
C ASN A 126 12.18 3.42 6.29
N TYR A 127 13.01 2.93 7.22
CA TYR A 127 12.57 2.05 8.28
C TYR A 127 11.62 2.77 9.25
N LEU A 128 12.00 3.94 9.75
CA LEU A 128 11.16 4.72 10.66
C LEU A 128 9.87 5.20 9.98
N LEU A 129 9.95 5.65 8.72
CA LEU A 129 8.76 6.02 7.95
C LEU A 129 7.80 4.84 7.76
N SER A 130 8.33 3.64 7.52
CA SER A 130 7.51 2.42 7.43
C SER A 130 6.84 2.08 8.77
N ARG A 131 7.55 2.28 9.90
CA ARG A 131 6.99 2.10 11.24
C ARG A 131 5.88 3.09 11.54
N ILE A 132 6.09 4.38 11.23
CA ILE A 132 5.06 5.44 11.39
C ILE A 132 3.84 5.11 10.54
N SER A 133 4.05 4.70 9.28
CA SER A 133 2.98 4.29 8.38
C SER A 133 2.21 3.09 8.93
N GLY A 134 2.91 2.04 9.40
CA GLY A 134 2.28 0.87 10.01
C GLY A 134 1.41 1.24 11.20
N PHE A 135 1.94 2.04 12.12
CA PHE A 135 1.19 2.52 13.29
C PHE A 135 -0.06 3.34 12.90
N ALA A 136 0.08 4.25 11.91
CA ALA A 136 -1.05 5.02 11.42
C ALA A 136 -2.13 4.13 10.78
N PHE A 137 -1.74 3.11 10.00
CA PHE A 137 -2.68 2.13 9.45
C PHE A 137 -3.37 1.31 10.54
N ASP A 138 -2.66 0.88 11.58
CA ASP A 138 -3.25 0.13 12.68
C ASP A 138 -4.30 0.97 13.43
N LEU A 139 -3.99 2.25 13.71
CA LEU A 139 -4.97 3.20 14.29
C LEU A 139 -6.18 3.41 13.37
N MET A 140 -5.96 3.57 12.07
CA MET A 140 -7.04 3.74 11.09
C MET A 140 -7.95 2.51 11.03
N ILE A 141 -7.38 1.30 11.09
CA ILE A 141 -8.14 0.04 11.11
C ILE A 141 -8.97 -0.06 12.40
N ILE A 142 -8.36 0.23 13.56
CA ILE A 142 -9.07 0.19 14.86
C ILE A 142 -10.22 1.20 14.85
N ALA A 143 -9.97 2.43 14.41
CA ALA A 143 -11.01 3.46 14.31
C ALA A 143 -12.11 3.07 13.32
N GLY A 144 -11.73 2.52 12.15
CA GLY A 144 -12.68 2.05 11.15
C GLY A 144 -13.58 0.93 11.64
N ILE A 145 -13.00 -0.08 12.32
CA ILE A 145 -13.78 -1.17 12.89
C ILE A 145 -14.67 -0.66 14.05
N GLY A 146 -14.11 0.19 14.92
CA GLY A 146 -14.84 0.75 16.06
C GLY A 146 -15.99 1.67 15.66
N SER A 147 -15.96 2.25 14.47
CA SER A 147 -17.04 3.10 13.96
C SER A 147 -18.21 2.32 13.33
N ILE A 148 -18.04 1.01 13.07
CA ILE A 148 -19.10 0.18 12.48
C ILE A 148 -20.23 -0.02 13.50
N ARG A 149 -21.40 0.46 13.17
CA ARG A 149 -22.62 0.18 13.92
C ARG A 149 -23.20 -1.16 13.44
N ILE A 150 -23.27 -2.14 14.32
CA ILE A 150 -23.83 -3.46 14.00
C ILE A 150 -25.30 -3.36 13.54
N SER A 151 -26.02 -2.34 14.03
CA SER A 151 -27.39 -2.03 13.60
C SER A 151 -27.51 -1.73 12.10
N ASP A 152 -26.49 -1.08 11.53
CA ASP A 152 -26.50 -0.65 10.12
C ASP A 152 -26.23 -1.83 9.17
N LEU A 153 -25.71 -2.94 9.70
CA LEU A 153 -25.55 -4.21 8.99
C LEU A 153 -26.84 -5.06 8.90
N ARG A 154 -27.92 -4.62 9.59
CA ARG A 154 -29.19 -5.36 9.50
C ARG A 154 -29.69 -5.34 8.05
N GLY A 155 -29.93 -6.53 7.50
CA GLY A 155 -30.33 -6.71 6.09
C GLY A 155 -29.17 -6.71 5.08
N LEU A 156 -27.96 -6.29 5.47
CA LEU A 156 -26.78 -6.26 4.60
C LEU A 156 -25.77 -7.39 4.86
N TRP A 157 -26.07 -8.29 5.80
CA TRP A 157 -25.16 -9.38 6.13
C TRP A 157 -24.84 -10.29 4.94
N LEU A 158 -25.87 -10.63 4.15
CA LEU A 158 -25.68 -11.50 2.99
C LEU A 158 -24.80 -10.84 1.91
N PRO A 159 -25.06 -9.60 1.43
CA PRO A 159 -24.14 -8.89 0.54
C PRO A 159 -22.73 -8.76 1.11
N PHE A 160 -22.59 -8.44 2.40
CA PHE A 160 -21.29 -8.27 3.05
C PHE A 160 -20.47 -9.57 3.03
N ILE A 161 -21.07 -10.70 3.41
CA ILE A 161 -20.41 -12.01 3.41
C ILE A 161 -20.04 -12.42 1.98
N LEU A 162 -20.99 -12.28 1.03
CA LEU A 162 -20.73 -12.60 -0.38
C LEU A 162 -19.58 -11.80 -0.97
N MET A 163 -19.56 -10.49 -0.74
CA MET A 163 -18.47 -9.63 -1.20
C MET A 163 -17.13 -10.00 -0.54
N SER A 164 -17.13 -10.26 0.75
CA SER A 164 -15.92 -10.63 1.48
C SER A 164 -15.35 -11.96 1.02
N VAL A 165 -16.20 -12.99 0.87
CA VAL A 165 -15.78 -14.32 0.44
C VAL A 165 -15.37 -14.32 -1.03
N SER A 166 -16.15 -13.69 -1.91
CA SER A 166 -15.83 -13.61 -3.34
C SER A 166 -14.52 -12.84 -3.57
N GLY A 167 -14.33 -11.70 -2.89
CA GLY A 167 -13.09 -10.92 -2.98
C GLY A 167 -11.87 -11.74 -2.56
N MET A 168 -11.97 -12.49 -1.48
CA MET A 168 -10.92 -13.36 -0.97
C MET A 168 -10.56 -14.49 -1.97
N VAL A 169 -11.56 -15.18 -2.51
CA VAL A 169 -11.35 -16.28 -3.48
C VAL A 169 -10.78 -15.76 -4.79
N ILE A 170 -11.36 -14.69 -5.33
CA ILE A 170 -10.90 -14.08 -6.58
C ILE A 170 -9.44 -13.60 -6.43
N THR A 171 -9.10 -12.95 -5.32
CA THR A 171 -7.73 -12.50 -5.06
C THR A 171 -6.76 -13.68 -5.00
N LEU A 172 -7.13 -14.79 -4.36
CA LEU A 172 -6.27 -15.97 -4.28
C LEU A 172 -6.05 -16.60 -5.67
N ILE A 173 -7.10 -16.77 -6.47
CA ILE A 173 -7.02 -17.32 -7.82
C ILE A 173 -6.16 -16.41 -8.71
N TYR A 174 -6.41 -15.09 -8.66
CA TYR A 174 -5.64 -14.11 -9.41
C TYR A 174 -4.15 -14.16 -9.05
N LEU A 175 -3.83 -14.18 -7.76
CA LEU A 175 -2.45 -14.23 -7.30
C LEU A 175 -1.75 -15.54 -7.65
N GLN A 176 -2.43 -16.69 -7.57
CA GLN A 176 -1.87 -17.95 -8.04
C GLN A 176 -1.47 -17.90 -9.51
N TRP A 177 -2.28 -17.25 -10.33
CA TRP A 177 -2.01 -17.11 -11.76
C TRP A 177 -0.87 -16.11 -12.04
N ILE A 178 -0.91 -14.91 -11.42
CA ILE A 178 0.06 -13.84 -11.72
C ILE A 178 1.43 -14.11 -11.09
N CYS A 179 1.49 -14.68 -9.88
CA CYS A 179 2.74 -14.98 -9.20
C CYS A 179 3.53 -16.09 -9.91
N LYS A 180 2.85 -17.10 -10.49
CA LYS A 180 3.53 -18.10 -11.34
C LYS A 180 4.24 -17.47 -12.53
N LYS A 181 3.70 -16.38 -13.08
CA LYS A 181 4.31 -15.68 -14.22
C LYS A 181 5.39 -14.69 -13.82
N ASN A 182 5.21 -13.99 -12.70
CA ASN A 182 6.09 -12.88 -12.32
C ASN A 182 7.17 -13.28 -11.30
N TYR A 183 6.91 -14.29 -10.47
CA TYR A 183 7.77 -14.71 -9.36
C TYR A 183 8.15 -16.21 -9.43
N PRO A 184 8.70 -16.72 -10.55
CA PRO A 184 8.96 -18.16 -10.70
C PRO A 184 9.97 -18.69 -9.68
N ASN A 185 10.96 -17.86 -9.26
CA ASN A 185 12.06 -18.26 -8.38
C ASN A 185 11.70 -18.19 -6.89
N TYR A 186 10.64 -17.47 -6.53
CA TYR A 186 10.15 -17.29 -5.14
C TYR A 186 8.61 -17.20 -5.15
N TYR A 187 8.01 -18.23 -5.75
CA TYR A 187 6.56 -18.25 -6.00
C TYR A 187 5.73 -18.22 -4.72
N TYR A 188 6.08 -19.03 -3.72
CA TYR A 188 5.29 -19.13 -2.50
C TYR A 188 5.47 -17.91 -1.59
N GLU A 189 6.69 -17.41 -1.49
CA GLU A 189 7.02 -16.17 -0.78
C GLU A 189 6.29 -14.98 -1.40
N GLY A 190 6.33 -14.88 -2.72
CA GLY A 190 5.60 -13.86 -3.47
C GLY A 190 4.08 -13.99 -3.33
N LEU A 191 3.54 -15.22 -3.41
CA LEU A 191 2.11 -15.47 -3.29
C LEU A 191 1.57 -15.13 -1.91
N LEU A 192 2.21 -15.63 -0.86
CA LEU A 192 1.75 -15.42 0.52
C LEU A 192 1.89 -13.96 0.95
N SER A 193 3.02 -13.33 0.62
CA SER A 193 3.24 -11.92 0.93
C SER A 193 2.23 -11.01 0.23
N MET A 194 2.01 -11.21 -1.07
CA MET A 194 1.04 -10.44 -1.85
C MET A 194 -0.40 -10.71 -1.41
N TYR A 195 -0.74 -11.97 -1.07
CA TYR A 195 -2.07 -12.30 -0.56
C TYR A 195 -2.35 -11.56 0.75
N GLY A 196 -1.40 -11.58 1.68
CA GLY A 196 -1.51 -10.86 2.94
C GLY A 196 -1.68 -9.35 2.73
N MET A 197 -0.93 -8.76 1.80
CA MET A 197 -1.01 -7.34 1.50
C MET A 197 -2.33 -6.96 0.81
N MET A 198 -2.81 -7.74 -0.16
CA MET A 198 -4.01 -7.41 -0.95
C MET A 198 -5.32 -7.69 -0.20
N THR A 199 -5.33 -8.63 0.76
CA THR A 199 -6.51 -8.92 1.59
C THR A 199 -6.44 -8.32 2.99
N GLY A 200 -5.35 -7.61 3.29
CA GLY A 200 -5.10 -6.92 4.55
C GLY A 200 -4.21 -5.69 4.36
N THR A 201 -3.07 -5.69 5.02
CA THR A 201 -2.08 -4.61 4.99
C THR A 201 -0.69 -5.14 4.65
N ILE A 202 0.27 -4.24 4.45
CA ILE A 202 1.69 -4.61 4.30
C ILE A 202 2.15 -5.47 5.50
N SER A 203 1.73 -5.12 6.71
CA SER A 203 2.05 -5.88 7.93
C SER A 203 1.54 -7.32 7.87
N SER A 204 0.33 -7.54 7.36
CA SER A 204 -0.22 -8.89 7.14
C SER A 204 0.58 -9.65 6.08
N GLY A 205 1.05 -8.96 5.03
CA GLY A 205 1.93 -9.53 4.02
C GLY A 205 3.29 -9.96 4.58
N VAL A 206 3.90 -9.10 5.41
CA VAL A 206 5.16 -9.40 6.11
C VAL A 206 4.99 -10.56 7.08
N LEU A 207 3.87 -10.61 7.81
CA LEU A 207 3.58 -11.69 8.75
C LEU A 207 3.53 -13.05 8.03
N LEU A 208 2.78 -13.14 6.93
CA LEU A 208 2.71 -14.38 6.14
C LEU A 208 4.05 -14.72 5.46
N LEU A 209 4.83 -13.70 5.07
CA LEU A 209 6.15 -13.92 4.49
C LEU A 209 7.13 -14.52 5.51
N ARG A 210 7.08 -14.09 6.77
CA ARG A 210 7.95 -14.61 7.82
C ARG A 210 7.79 -16.10 8.07
N GLU A 211 6.62 -16.65 7.82
CA GLU A 211 6.37 -18.09 7.98
C GLU A 211 7.13 -18.95 6.96
N VAL A 212 7.53 -18.35 5.82
CA VAL A 212 8.20 -19.06 4.71
C VAL A 212 9.59 -18.52 4.41
N ASP A 213 9.86 -17.28 4.74
CA ASP A 213 11.15 -16.59 4.59
C ASP A 213 11.42 -15.68 5.80
N PRO A 214 11.74 -16.26 6.98
CA PRO A 214 11.96 -15.50 8.22
C PRO A 214 13.12 -14.51 8.13
N MET A 215 14.12 -14.83 7.33
CA MET A 215 15.32 -14.01 7.15
C MET A 215 15.21 -12.99 6.01
N PHE A 216 14.04 -12.91 5.35
CA PHE A 216 13.80 -12.00 4.22
C PHE A 216 14.86 -12.08 3.11
N LYS A 217 15.33 -13.28 2.82
CA LYS A 217 16.34 -13.54 1.77
C LYS A 217 15.76 -13.39 0.37
N SER A 218 14.45 -13.63 0.22
CA SER A 218 13.76 -13.48 -1.06
C SER A 218 13.47 -12.01 -1.38
N PRO A 219 13.34 -11.64 -2.67
CA PRO A 219 12.93 -10.29 -3.06
C PRO A 219 11.50 -9.93 -2.66
N ALA A 220 10.71 -10.87 -2.10
CA ALA A 220 9.31 -10.67 -1.75
C ALA A 220 9.12 -9.53 -0.73
N ALA A 221 9.99 -9.41 0.28
CA ALA A 221 9.94 -8.33 1.26
C ALA A 221 10.12 -6.95 0.61
N ASN A 222 11.09 -6.82 -0.29
CA ASN A 222 11.31 -5.57 -1.02
C ASN A 222 10.14 -5.24 -1.96
N ASN A 223 9.52 -6.27 -2.56
CA ASN A 223 8.36 -6.09 -3.42
C ASN A 223 7.13 -5.57 -2.65
N LEU A 224 6.94 -5.95 -1.39
CA LEU A 224 5.87 -5.38 -0.53
C LEU A 224 6.04 -3.87 -0.36
N ILE A 225 7.26 -3.42 -0.09
CA ILE A 225 7.55 -1.99 0.19
C ILE A 225 7.49 -1.18 -1.10
N THR A 226 8.19 -1.60 -2.15
CA THR A 226 8.25 -0.87 -3.42
C THR A 226 6.94 -0.96 -4.19
N GLY A 227 6.27 -2.13 -4.13
CA GLY A 227 4.99 -2.37 -4.78
C GLY A 227 3.87 -1.50 -4.22
N SER A 228 3.82 -1.27 -2.91
CA SER A 228 2.81 -0.40 -2.30
C SER A 228 2.92 1.04 -2.78
N GLY A 229 4.14 1.59 -2.90
CA GLY A 229 4.36 2.94 -3.40
C GLY A 229 3.94 3.11 -4.87
N THR A 230 4.23 2.12 -5.72
CA THR A 230 3.81 2.15 -7.13
C THR A 230 2.31 1.89 -7.29
N ALA A 231 1.71 1.05 -6.43
CA ALA A 231 0.28 0.76 -6.45
C ALA A 231 -0.57 2.02 -6.21
N ILE A 232 -0.12 2.96 -5.39
CA ILE A 232 -0.83 4.24 -5.17
C ILE A 232 -0.95 5.02 -6.49
N VAL A 233 0.13 5.12 -7.26
CA VAL A 233 0.14 5.87 -8.52
C VAL A 233 -0.83 5.25 -9.54
N PHE A 234 -0.78 3.93 -9.71
CA PHE A 234 -1.65 3.22 -10.65
C PHE A 234 -3.06 2.97 -10.10
N GLY A 235 -3.25 2.97 -8.79
CA GLY A 235 -4.55 2.82 -8.14
C GLY A 235 -5.36 4.11 -8.09
N ALA A 236 -4.71 5.28 -8.06
CA ALA A 236 -5.39 6.57 -7.95
C ALA A 236 -6.47 6.80 -9.03
N PRO A 237 -6.24 6.53 -10.34
CA PRO A 237 -7.29 6.65 -11.34
C PRO A 237 -8.48 5.71 -11.10
N MET A 238 -8.24 4.50 -10.60
CA MET A 238 -9.31 3.55 -10.27
C MET A 238 -10.20 4.08 -9.13
N LEU A 239 -9.57 4.64 -8.10
CA LEU A 239 -10.30 5.22 -6.96
C LEU A 239 -11.13 6.42 -7.39
N ALA A 240 -10.60 7.27 -8.29
CA ALA A 240 -11.35 8.39 -8.85
C ALA A 240 -12.56 7.92 -9.66
N LEU A 241 -12.42 6.86 -10.47
CA LEU A 241 -13.52 6.26 -11.21
C LEU A 241 -14.60 5.68 -10.29
N ILE A 242 -14.19 4.96 -9.22
CA ILE A 242 -15.13 4.37 -8.24
C ILE A 242 -15.95 5.45 -7.53
N ALA A 243 -15.38 6.63 -7.28
CA ALA A 243 -16.09 7.73 -6.63
C ALA A 243 -17.24 8.29 -7.46
N ILE A 244 -17.17 8.17 -8.80
CA ILE A 244 -18.20 8.66 -9.72
C ILE A 244 -19.36 7.64 -9.86
N ALA A 245 -19.10 6.36 -9.57
CA ALA A 245 -20.08 5.29 -9.73
C ALA A 245 -21.44 5.53 -9.03
N PRO A 246 -21.51 6.01 -7.76
CA PRO A 246 -22.78 6.12 -7.05
C PRO A 246 -23.65 7.30 -7.50
N ILE A 247 -23.21 8.15 -8.43
CA ILE A 247 -23.96 9.35 -8.86
C ILE A 247 -25.26 8.96 -9.58
N SER A 248 -25.21 7.95 -10.48
CA SER A 248 -26.38 7.43 -11.18
C SER A 248 -26.15 5.99 -11.66
N ALA A 249 -27.24 5.29 -12.00
CA ALA A 249 -27.15 3.91 -12.52
C ALA A 249 -26.35 3.86 -13.83
N GLU A 250 -26.50 4.86 -14.71
CA GLU A 250 -25.73 4.96 -15.95
C GLU A 250 -24.24 5.13 -15.68
N MET A 251 -23.89 6.00 -14.71
CA MET A 251 -22.50 6.21 -14.29
C MET A 251 -21.91 4.96 -13.65
N THR A 252 -22.70 4.15 -12.95
CA THR A 252 -22.25 2.87 -12.41
C THR A 252 -21.81 1.92 -13.52
N TRP A 253 -22.61 1.75 -14.58
CA TRP A 253 -22.27 0.87 -15.70
C TRP A 253 -21.08 1.39 -16.50
N LEU A 254 -21.02 2.70 -16.75
CA LEU A 254 -19.89 3.34 -17.43
C LEU A 254 -18.60 3.16 -16.63
N THR A 255 -18.65 3.40 -15.33
CA THR A 255 -17.50 3.22 -14.42
C THR A 255 -17.04 1.77 -14.41
N LEU A 256 -17.96 0.81 -14.35
CA LEU A 256 -17.63 -0.61 -14.41
C LEU A 256 -16.89 -0.96 -15.71
N GLY A 257 -17.38 -0.49 -16.86
CA GLY A 257 -16.73 -0.70 -18.15
C GLY A 257 -15.31 -0.10 -18.20
N LEU A 258 -15.15 1.14 -17.73
CA LEU A 258 -13.84 1.79 -17.66
C LEU A 258 -12.86 1.07 -16.72
N LEU A 259 -13.34 0.61 -15.56
CA LEU A 259 -12.52 -0.16 -14.61
C LEU A 259 -12.05 -1.49 -15.20
N VAL A 260 -12.92 -2.20 -15.91
CA VAL A 260 -12.56 -3.47 -16.60
C VAL A 260 -11.48 -3.20 -17.64
N ILE A 261 -11.65 -2.19 -18.50
CA ILE A 261 -10.65 -1.81 -19.52
C ILE A 261 -9.33 -1.43 -18.87
N TYR A 262 -9.37 -0.57 -17.85
CA TYR A 262 -8.16 -0.12 -17.14
C TYR A 262 -7.42 -1.28 -16.47
N THR A 263 -8.15 -2.17 -15.80
CA THR A 263 -7.57 -3.37 -15.18
C THR A 263 -6.93 -4.29 -16.23
N ALA A 264 -7.59 -4.50 -17.37
CA ALA A 264 -7.03 -5.29 -18.46
C ALA A 264 -5.73 -4.68 -19.01
N LEU A 265 -5.66 -3.36 -19.17
CA LEU A 265 -4.45 -2.65 -19.60
C LEU A 265 -3.31 -2.81 -18.58
N LEU A 266 -3.59 -2.68 -17.28
CA LEU A 266 -2.60 -2.88 -16.24
C LEU A 266 -2.07 -4.33 -16.22
N ILE A 267 -2.94 -5.31 -16.36
CA ILE A 267 -2.54 -6.73 -16.44
C ILE A 267 -1.64 -6.97 -17.65
N LEU A 268 -2.00 -6.46 -18.82
CA LEU A 268 -1.18 -6.55 -20.04
C LEU A 268 0.19 -5.89 -19.85
N PHE A 269 0.22 -4.71 -19.22
CA PHE A 269 1.46 -4.02 -18.90
C PHE A 269 2.35 -4.86 -17.98
N MET A 270 1.79 -5.40 -16.90
CA MET A 270 2.52 -6.27 -15.96
C MET A 270 3.09 -7.52 -16.64
N LEU A 271 2.31 -8.17 -17.51
CA LEU A 271 2.75 -9.35 -18.24
C LEU A 271 3.88 -9.05 -19.24
N LYS A 272 3.84 -7.88 -19.90
CA LYS A 272 4.92 -7.43 -20.81
C LYS A 272 6.20 -7.08 -20.02
N ALA A 273 6.05 -6.36 -18.92
CA ALA A 273 7.18 -6.01 -18.05
C ALA A 273 7.88 -7.25 -17.46
N GLY A 274 7.11 -8.28 -17.09
CA GLY A 274 7.64 -9.55 -16.60
C GLY A 274 8.42 -10.36 -17.66
N LYS A 275 8.04 -10.25 -18.94
CA LYS A 275 8.78 -10.91 -20.04
C LYS A 275 10.15 -10.27 -20.29
N LYS A 276 10.27 -8.94 -20.18
CA LYS A 276 11.53 -8.20 -20.43
C LYS A 276 12.63 -8.48 -19.40
N LYS A 277 12.30 -9.02 -18.23
CA LYS A 277 13.29 -9.42 -17.21
C LYS A 277 13.78 -10.86 -17.38
N ARG A 278 13.21 -11.62 -18.31
CA ARG A 278 13.57 -13.04 -18.57
C ARG A 278 14.48 -13.23 -19.79
N GLY A 279 14.69 -12.23 -20.61
CA GLY A 279 15.66 -12.16 -21.68
C GLY A 279 16.78 -11.19 -21.32
#